data_85cf5d7eab9c82feaa937c24a18438b0
#
_entry.id   85cf5d7eab9c82feaa937c24a18438b0
#
_cell.length_a   1.000
_cell.length_b   1.000
_cell.length_c   1.000
_cell.angle_alpha   90.00
_cell.angle_beta   90.00
_cell.angle_gamma   90.00
#
_symmetry.space_group_name_H-M   'P 1'
#
loop_
_entity.id
_entity.type
_entity.pdbx_description
1 polymer ?
#
loop_
_entity_poly.entity_id
_entity_poly.type
_entity_poly.pdbx_seq_one_letter_code
_entity_poly.pdbx_strand_id
1 'polypeptide(L)'
;TGTLDSRMGGPGFSGFRVEAENVRHYHPKESYGPADWRRMLYMTKVRQEREPTFGVFDCPDFNQTVPNRSRSTTPLQSLSLLNSPFVLQQASLLAKRLRHESGADSRAQVARACQLALGRKPTREELADASGLVAEHTLEAFCRALFNANEFLFLP
;
A
#
# COMPACT_ATOMS: atom_id res chain seq x y z
N THR A 1 -3.66 7.59 -2.47
CA THR A 1 -3.03 7.81 -3.78
C THR A 1 -4.00 8.32 -4.84
N GLY A 2 -5.28 7.95 -4.78
CA GLY A 2 -6.29 8.30 -5.80
C GLY A 2 -6.27 7.42 -7.05
N THR A 3 -5.54 6.31 -7.02
CA THR A 3 -5.38 5.40 -8.17
C THR A 3 -6.32 4.19 -8.14
N LEU A 4 -7.05 3.98 -7.02
CA LEU A 4 -7.94 2.84 -6.87
C LEU A 4 -9.07 2.87 -7.90
N ASP A 5 -9.17 1.84 -8.70
CA ASP A 5 -10.33 1.57 -9.55
C ASP A 5 -11.44 0.93 -8.72
N SER A 6 -12.49 1.70 -8.45
CA SER A 6 -13.62 1.28 -7.62
C SER A 6 -14.73 0.58 -8.40
N ARG A 7 -14.59 0.39 -9.71
CA ARG A 7 -15.62 -0.28 -10.54
C ARG A 7 -15.99 -1.65 -9.97
N MET A 8 -17.28 -1.94 -9.99
CA MET A 8 -17.80 -3.26 -9.60
C MET A 8 -17.84 -4.19 -10.82
N GLY A 9 -17.51 -5.47 -10.59
CA GLY A 9 -17.48 -6.48 -11.66
C GLY A 9 -16.26 -6.36 -12.58
N GLY A 10 -16.28 -7.10 -13.68
CA GLY A 10 -15.20 -7.14 -14.66
C GLY A 10 -14.05 -8.10 -14.30
N PRO A 11 -12.97 -8.13 -15.10
CA PRO A 11 -11.87 -9.06 -14.92
C PRO A 11 -11.11 -8.80 -13.63
N GLY A 12 -10.61 -9.87 -13.01
CA GLY A 12 -9.71 -9.78 -11.86
C GLY A 12 -8.29 -9.37 -12.27
N PHE A 13 -7.44 -9.20 -11.25
CA PHE A 13 -6.00 -8.97 -11.46
C PHE A 13 -5.19 -10.03 -10.69
N SER A 14 -3.92 -10.21 -11.06
CA SER A 14 -3.02 -11.15 -10.40
C SER A 14 -1.88 -10.42 -9.73
N GLY A 15 -1.50 -10.86 -8.52
CA GLY A 15 -0.26 -10.45 -7.84
C GLY A 15 0.98 -11.21 -8.35
N PHE A 16 0.80 -12.13 -9.30
CA PHE A 16 1.86 -12.96 -9.84
C PHE A 16 2.01 -12.79 -11.35
N ARG A 17 3.24 -12.88 -11.82
CA ARG A 17 3.57 -13.19 -13.21
C ARG A 17 3.60 -14.72 -13.32
N VAL A 18 2.92 -15.25 -14.32
CA VAL A 18 2.85 -16.70 -14.56
C VAL A 18 3.75 -17.06 -15.73
N GLU A 19 4.68 -17.98 -15.51
CA GLU A 19 5.44 -18.64 -16.54
C GLU A 19 4.84 -20.03 -16.72
N ALA A 20 4.31 -20.29 -17.92
CA ALA A 20 3.68 -21.55 -18.28
C ALA A 20 4.63 -22.35 -19.16
N GLU A 21 5.35 -23.27 -18.54
CA GLU A 21 6.10 -24.31 -19.20
C GLU A 21 5.37 -25.67 -19.02
N ASN A 22 6.09 -26.70 -18.64
CA ASN A 22 5.48 -28.02 -18.29
C ASN A 22 4.67 -27.92 -16.97
N VAL A 23 5.11 -27.04 -16.06
CA VAL A 23 4.44 -26.68 -14.81
C VAL A 23 4.32 -25.17 -14.76
N ARG A 24 3.23 -24.66 -14.18
CA ARG A 24 3.05 -23.21 -13.96
C ARG A 24 3.89 -22.75 -12.78
N HIS A 25 4.79 -21.80 -13.04
CA HIS A 25 5.56 -21.11 -12.03
C HIS A 25 4.96 -19.73 -11.77
N TYR A 26 4.81 -19.37 -10.51
CA TYR A 26 4.20 -18.12 -10.06
C TYR A 26 5.28 -17.23 -9.43
N HIS A 27 5.63 -16.16 -10.11
CA HIS A 27 6.59 -15.17 -9.61
C HIS A 27 5.85 -13.94 -9.11
N PRO A 28 6.08 -13.48 -7.86
CA PRO A 28 5.47 -12.24 -7.38
C PRO A 28 5.76 -11.07 -8.32
N LYS A 29 4.78 -10.21 -8.51
CA LYS A 29 4.98 -8.99 -9.29
C LYS A 29 5.84 -8.00 -8.51
N GLU A 30 6.80 -7.38 -9.18
CA GLU A 30 7.62 -6.29 -8.65
C GLU A 30 7.06 -4.91 -9.01
N SER A 31 6.14 -4.84 -9.95
CA SER A 31 5.48 -3.60 -10.38
C SER A 31 4.01 -3.83 -10.67
N TYR A 32 3.20 -2.82 -10.40
CA TYR A 32 1.76 -2.83 -10.55
C TYR A 32 1.34 -1.66 -11.43
N GLY A 33 0.37 -1.91 -12.32
CA GLY A 33 -0.18 -0.91 -13.23
C GLY A 33 -1.65 -0.59 -12.94
N PRO A 34 -2.26 0.31 -13.72
CA PRO A 34 -3.65 0.70 -13.55
C PRO A 34 -4.65 -0.46 -13.53
N ALA A 35 -4.38 -1.53 -14.26
CA ALA A 35 -5.21 -2.74 -14.27
C ALA A 35 -5.17 -3.53 -12.96
N ASP A 36 -4.10 -3.36 -12.17
CA ASP A 36 -3.90 -4.06 -10.89
C ASP A 36 -4.46 -3.27 -9.69
N TRP A 37 -4.80 -1.98 -9.86
CA TRP A 37 -5.22 -1.11 -8.75
C TRP A 37 -6.71 -1.22 -8.45
N ARG A 38 -7.13 -2.46 -8.24
CA ARG A 38 -8.51 -2.81 -7.87
C ARG A 38 -8.59 -3.27 -6.42
N ARG A 39 -9.80 -3.34 -5.89
CA ARG A 39 -10.04 -3.93 -4.57
C ARG A 39 -9.52 -5.36 -4.55
N MET A 40 -8.92 -5.80 -3.44
CA MET A 40 -8.40 -7.17 -3.28
C MET A 40 -9.45 -8.27 -3.50
N LEU A 41 -10.74 -7.94 -3.42
CA LEU A 41 -11.82 -8.86 -3.79
C LEU A 41 -11.68 -9.40 -5.22
N TYR A 42 -11.09 -8.62 -6.12
CA TYR A 42 -10.87 -8.98 -7.51
C TYR A 42 -9.49 -9.60 -7.78
N MET A 43 -8.69 -9.80 -6.74
CA MET A 43 -7.37 -10.40 -6.88
C MET A 43 -7.49 -11.90 -7.09
N THR A 44 -6.86 -12.40 -8.15
CA THR A 44 -6.74 -13.85 -8.40
C THR A 44 -5.94 -14.48 -7.27
N LYS A 45 -6.50 -15.51 -6.67
CA LYS A 45 -5.87 -16.30 -5.61
C LYS A 45 -5.37 -17.63 -6.18
N VAL A 46 -4.08 -17.85 -6.01
CA VAL A 46 -3.43 -19.10 -6.40
C VAL A 46 -3.37 -19.99 -5.17
N ARG A 47 -3.85 -21.23 -5.28
CA ARG A 47 -3.74 -22.21 -4.19
C ARG A 47 -2.26 -22.50 -3.91
N GLN A 48 -1.91 -22.63 -2.63
CA GLN A 48 -0.56 -22.93 -2.14
C GLN A 48 0.46 -21.79 -2.33
N GLU A 49 0.09 -20.70 -2.99
CA GLU A 49 0.95 -19.52 -3.14
C GLU A 49 0.48 -18.37 -2.28
N ARG A 50 1.40 -17.79 -1.51
CA ARG A 50 1.14 -16.57 -0.76
C ARG A 50 1.76 -15.39 -1.49
N GLU A 51 0.91 -14.44 -1.84
CA GLU A 51 1.39 -13.17 -2.38
C GLU A 51 2.13 -12.40 -1.26
N PRO A 52 3.38 -11.96 -1.49
CA PRO A 52 4.24 -11.46 -0.41
C PRO A 52 3.79 -10.15 0.21
N THR A 53 3.00 -9.33 -0.51
CA THR A 53 2.51 -8.05 0.03
C THR A 53 1.27 -8.22 0.88
N PHE A 54 0.24 -8.89 0.35
CA PHE A 54 -1.07 -8.99 0.99
C PHE A 54 -1.25 -10.29 1.78
N GLY A 55 -0.52 -11.33 1.44
CA GLY A 55 -0.62 -12.64 2.09
C GLY A 55 -0.15 -12.65 3.56
N VAL A 56 0.64 -11.65 3.97
CA VAL A 56 1.11 -11.50 5.36
C VAL A 56 0.08 -10.87 6.30
N PHE A 57 -1.00 -10.29 5.76
CA PHE A 57 -2.04 -9.57 6.54
C PHE A 57 -3.24 -10.46 6.87
N ASP A 58 -3.00 -11.64 7.41
CA ASP A 58 -4.04 -12.57 7.88
C ASP A 58 -5.11 -12.87 6.82
N CYS A 59 -4.70 -12.86 5.54
CA CYS A 59 -5.59 -13.25 4.47
C CYS A 59 -5.88 -14.75 4.59
N PRO A 60 -7.16 -15.19 4.63
CA PRO A 60 -7.50 -16.60 4.71
C PRO A 60 -6.80 -17.41 3.60
N ASP A 61 -6.32 -18.60 3.98
CA ASP A 61 -5.86 -19.59 3.01
C ASP A 61 -7.06 -20.13 2.23
N PHE A 62 -6.96 -20.12 0.89
CA PHE A 62 -8.04 -20.57 0.02
C PHE A 62 -8.14 -22.11 -0.10
N ASN A 63 -7.28 -22.83 0.60
CA ASN A 63 -7.34 -24.28 0.68
C ASN A 63 -8.33 -24.79 1.74
N GLN A 64 -8.70 -23.93 2.71
CA GLN A 64 -9.55 -24.29 3.84
C GLN A 64 -10.63 -23.25 4.08
N THR A 65 -11.79 -23.71 4.53
CA THR A 65 -12.83 -22.84 5.05
C THR A 65 -12.45 -22.36 6.45
N VAL A 66 -12.40 -21.05 6.64
CA VAL A 66 -12.05 -20.44 7.94
C VAL A 66 -13.28 -19.74 8.50
N PRO A 67 -13.84 -20.20 9.64
CA PRO A 67 -15.06 -19.60 10.21
C PRO A 67 -14.83 -18.19 10.74
N ASN A 68 -13.62 -17.92 11.26
CA ASN A 68 -13.21 -16.61 11.76
C ASN A 68 -11.86 -16.22 11.20
N ARG A 69 -11.72 -14.96 10.79
CA ARG A 69 -10.45 -14.42 10.33
C ARG A 69 -9.51 -14.23 11.52
N SER A 70 -8.29 -14.76 11.41
CA SER A 70 -7.20 -14.46 12.34
C SER A 70 -6.90 -12.96 12.34
N ARG A 71 -6.42 -12.46 13.47
CA ARG A 71 -5.86 -11.11 13.61
C ARG A 71 -4.51 -11.24 14.30
N SER A 72 -3.47 -10.82 13.63
CA SER A 72 -2.11 -10.84 14.18
C SER A 72 -1.40 -9.52 13.94
N THR A 73 -0.41 -9.23 14.77
CA THR A 73 0.54 -8.14 14.55
C THR A 73 1.92 -8.76 14.62
N THR A 74 2.60 -8.84 13.48
CA THR A 74 3.87 -9.52 13.34
C THR A 74 4.95 -8.60 12.78
N PRO A 75 6.23 -8.83 13.12
CA PRO A 75 7.35 -8.11 12.50
C PRO A 75 7.37 -8.23 10.98
N LEU A 76 6.92 -9.36 10.43
CA LEU A 76 6.83 -9.58 8.99
C LEU A 76 5.83 -8.63 8.31
N GLN A 77 4.70 -8.32 8.96
CA GLN A 77 3.74 -7.33 8.46
C GLN A 77 4.38 -5.94 8.38
N SER A 78 5.10 -5.52 9.43
CA SER A 78 5.81 -4.24 9.45
C SER A 78 6.89 -4.18 8.37
N LEU A 79 7.66 -5.24 8.18
CA LEU A 79 8.66 -5.33 7.12
C LEU A 79 8.03 -5.28 5.72
N SER A 80 6.88 -5.92 5.53
CA SER A 80 6.16 -5.89 4.27
C SER A 80 5.64 -4.48 3.96
N LEU A 81 5.06 -3.78 4.95
CA LEU A 81 4.63 -2.39 4.78
C LEU A 81 5.79 -1.44 4.48
N LEU A 82 6.97 -1.73 5.02
CA LEU A 82 8.13 -0.89 4.82
C LEU A 82 8.81 -1.14 3.47
N ASN A 83 8.88 -2.38 3.00
CA ASN A 83 9.78 -2.78 1.92
C ASN A 83 9.09 -3.35 0.68
N SER A 84 7.77 -3.65 0.71
CA SER A 84 7.15 -4.26 -0.45
C SER A 84 7.14 -3.31 -1.67
N PRO A 85 7.39 -3.82 -2.89
CA PRO A 85 7.37 -3.03 -4.11
C PRO A 85 6.03 -2.28 -4.29
N PHE A 86 4.92 -2.90 -3.88
CA PHE A 86 3.61 -2.27 -3.92
C PHE A 86 3.54 -1.00 -3.04
N VAL A 87 3.98 -1.08 -1.77
CA VAL A 87 3.93 0.08 -0.85
C VAL A 87 4.89 1.17 -1.31
N LEU A 88 6.08 0.83 -1.77
CA LEU A 88 7.03 1.79 -2.34
C LEU A 88 6.44 2.51 -3.56
N GLN A 89 5.78 1.77 -4.44
CA GLN A 89 5.10 2.36 -5.59
C GLN A 89 3.94 3.27 -5.17
N GLN A 90 3.14 2.87 -4.19
CA GLN A 90 2.04 3.70 -3.66
C GLN A 90 2.57 4.98 -3.00
N ALA A 91 3.68 4.92 -2.28
CA ALA A 91 4.33 6.12 -1.71
C ALA A 91 4.77 7.11 -2.81
N SER A 92 5.36 6.60 -3.89
CA SER A 92 5.73 7.41 -5.05
C SER A 92 4.51 8.05 -5.73
N LEU A 93 3.41 7.30 -5.87
CA LEU A 93 2.17 7.81 -6.47
C LEU A 93 1.51 8.88 -5.58
N LEU A 94 1.51 8.68 -4.26
CA LEU A 94 1.03 9.70 -3.31
C LEU A 94 1.89 10.96 -3.42
N ALA A 95 3.20 10.84 -3.42
CA ALA A 95 4.11 11.98 -3.56
C ALA A 95 3.86 12.77 -4.86
N LYS A 96 3.66 12.08 -5.99
CA LYS A 96 3.28 12.72 -7.27
C LYS A 96 1.97 13.50 -7.15
N ARG A 97 0.96 12.91 -6.53
CA ARG A 97 -0.31 13.57 -6.28
C ARG A 97 -0.16 14.81 -5.42
N LEU A 98 0.60 14.73 -4.33
CA LEU A 98 0.84 15.87 -3.43
C LEU A 98 1.55 17.02 -4.13
N ARG A 99 2.56 16.75 -4.97
CA ARG A 99 3.20 17.76 -5.80
C ARG A 99 2.24 18.42 -6.77
N HIS A 100 1.33 17.65 -7.34
CA HIS A 100 0.32 18.18 -8.26
C HIS A 100 -0.73 19.05 -7.54
N GLU A 101 -1.19 18.62 -6.35
CA GLU A 101 -2.25 19.30 -5.60
C GLU A 101 -1.75 20.51 -4.78
N SER A 102 -0.49 20.47 -4.30
CA SER A 102 0.07 21.44 -3.35
C SER A 102 1.32 22.17 -3.84
N GLY A 103 1.74 21.93 -5.09
CA GLY A 103 2.93 22.55 -5.66
C GLY A 103 4.23 22.17 -4.96
N ALA A 104 5.17 23.10 -4.86
CA ALA A 104 6.50 22.89 -4.29
C ALA A 104 6.61 23.15 -2.76
N ASP A 105 5.55 23.64 -2.13
CA ASP A 105 5.56 23.92 -0.69
C ASP A 105 5.46 22.62 0.12
N SER A 106 6.55 22.25 0.78
CA SER A 106 6.64 21.04 1.61
C SER A 106 5.63 21.04 2.76
N ARG A 107 5.34 22.19 3.36
CA ARG A 107 4.35 22.28 4.45
C ARG A 107 2.93 22.03 3.94
N ALA A 108 2.58 22.58 2.79
CA ALA A 108 1.30 22.30 2.14
C ALA A 108 1.17 20.85 1.72
N GLN A 109 2.24 20.25 1.18
CA GLN A 109 2.29 18.83 0.83
C GLN A 109 2.08 17.92 2.05
N VAL A 110 2.77 18.19 3.16
CA VAL A 110 2.62 17.44 4.42
C VAL A 110 1.20 17.59 4.98
N ALA A 111 0.67 18.82 5.04
CA ALA A 111 -0.69 19.06 5.52
C ALA A 111 -1.72 18.30 4.67
N ARG A 112 -1.56 18.31 3.35
CA ARG A 112 -2.42 17.59 2.43
C ARG A 112 -2.31 16.07 2.58
N ALA A 113 -1.10 15.55 2.78
CA ALA A 113 -0.87 14.13 3.01
C ALA A 113 -1.59 13.64 4.28
N CYS A 114 -1.48 14.37 5.39
CA CYS A 114 -2.19 14.04 6.64
C CYS A 114 -3.71 14.05 6.45
N GLN A 115 -4.25 15.03 5.72
CA GLN A 115 -5.68 15.05 5.41
C GLN A 115 -6.14 13.85 4.60
N LEU A 116 -5.34 13.41 3.61
CA LEU A 116 -5.68 12.28 2.76
C LEU A 116 -5.52 10.93 3.46
N ALA A 117 -4.51 10.77 4.30
CA ALA A 117 -4.16 9.50 4.93
C ALA A 117 -4.80 9.33 6.31
N LEU A 118 -4.85 10.39 7.11
CA LEU A 118 -5.32 10.35 8.51
C LEU A 118 -6.67 11.04 8.73
N GLY A 119 -7.22 11.69 7.69
CA GLY A 119 -8.51 12.39 7.77
C GLY A 119 -8.47 13.69 8.62
N ARG A 120 -7.31 14.12 9.07
CA ARG A 120 -7.13 15.30 9.94
C ARG A 120 -5.98 16.19 9.48
N LYS A 121 -5.93 17.42 10.01
CA LYS A 121 -4.76 18.27 9.86
C LYS A 121 -3.64 17.82 10.81
N PRO A 122 -2.36 17.99 10.42
CA PRO A 122 -1.24 17.74 11.33
C PRO A 122 -1.21 18.76 12.47
N THR A 123 -0.69 18.39 13.61
CA THR A 123 -0.33 19.32 14.67
C THR A 123 0.84 20.21 14.23
N ARG A 124 1.15 21.24 15.02
CA ARG A 124 2.30 22.13 14.73
C ARG A 124 3.63 21.37 14.76
N GLU A 125 3.79 20.46 15.70
CA GLU A 125 4.98 19.61 15.85
C GLU A 125 5.09 18.62 14.69
N GLU A 126 4.04 17.86 14.41
CA GLU A 126 4.00 16.93 13.26
C GLU A 126 4.34 17.64 11.95
N LEU A 127 3.81 18.85 11.74
CA LEU A 127 4.10 19.63 10.55
C LEU A 127 5.58 20.04 10.46
N ALA A 128 6.19 20.41 11.58
CA ALA A 128 7.60 20.80 11.63
C ALA A 128 8.50 19.59 11.36
N ASP A 129 8.28 18.48 12.07
CA ASP A 129 9.07 17.26 11.96
C ASP A 129 8.96 16.64 10.57
N ALA A 130 7.74 16.52 10.05
CA ALA A 130 7.51 15.96 8.71
C ALA A 130 8.07 16.86 7.61
N SER A 131 8.01 18.19 7.76
CA SER A 131 8.63 19.11 6.80
C SER A 131 10.16 19.03 6.85
N GLY A 132 10.74 18.81 8.04
CA GLY A 132 12.16 18.51 8.21
C GLY A 132 12.56 17.23 7.50
N LEU A 133 11.81 16.16 7.70
CA LEU A 133 12.02 14.87 7.02
C LEU A 133 11.98 15.00 5.48
N VAL A 134 11.02 15.77 4.96
CA VAL A 134 10.92 16.01 3.50
C VAL A 134 12.12 16.81 3.00
N ALA A 135 12.64 17.77 3.77
CA ALA A 135 13.81 18.56 3.38
C ALA A 135 15.12 17.75 3.44
N GLU A 136 15.26 16.89 4.45
CA GLU A 136 16.47 16.07 4.63
C GLU A 136 16.51 14.87 3.68
N HIS A 137 15.36 14.29 3.37
CA HIS A 137 15.25 13.11 2.54
C HIS A 137 14.43 13.40 1.27
N THR A 138 13.21 12.84 1.19
CA THR A 138 12.31 13.04 0.04
C THR A 138 10.85 13.00 0.48
N LEU A 139 9.97 13.54 -0.35
CA LEU A 139 8.53 13.43 -0.15
C LEU A 139 8.05 11.97 -0.21
N GLU A 140 8.69 11.14 -1.03
CA GLU A 140 8.42 9.70 -1.11
C GLU A 140 8.76 8.98 0.20
N ALA A 141 9.89 9.34 0.83
CA ALA A 141 10.28 8.79 2.14
C ALA A 141 9.26 9.14 3.22
N PHE A 142 8.79 10.39 3.24
CA PHE A 142 7.70 10.82 4.12
C PHE A 142 6.40 10.04 3.86
N CYS A 143 5.98 9.90 2.60
CA CYS A 143 4.78 9.12 2.26
C CYS A 143 4.89 7.65 2.70
N ARG A 144 6.08 7.05 2.57
CA ARG A 144 6.36 5.70 3.06
C ARG A 144 6.27 5.62 4.58
N ALA A 145 6.82 6.58 5.32
CA ALA A 145 6.71 6.66 6.77
C ALA A 145 5.24 6.82 7.20
N LEU A 146 4.48 7.67 6.51
CA LEU A 146 3.06 7.90 6.78
C LEU A 146 2.23 6.61 6.63
N PHE A 147 2.51 5.77 5.62
CA PHE A 147 1.85 4.48 5.44
C PHE A 147 2.21 3.45 6.52
N ASN A 148 3.30 3.66 7.25
CA ASN A 148 3.72 2.84 8.38
C ASN A 148 3.30 3.42 9.74
N ALA A 149 2.63 4.58 9.77
CA ALA A 149 2.15 5.16 11.00
C ALA A 149 1.01 4.33 11.60
N ASN A 150 1.02 4.12 12.92
CA ASN A 150 -0.01 3.36 13.61
C ASN A 150 -1.42 3.92 13.36
N GLU A 151 -1.56 5.25 13.31
CA GLU A 151 -2.82 5.93 13.04
C GLU A 151 -3.38 5.63 11.63
N PHE A 152 -2.49 5.34 10.65
CA PHE A 152 -2.90 4.91 9.32
C PHE A 152 -3.30 3.44 9.27
N LEU A 153 -2.62 2.61 10.05
CA LEU A 153 -2.79 1.15 10.00
C LEU A 153 -3.94 0.63 10.87
N PHE A 154 -4.17 1.28 11.99
CA PHE A 154 -5.17 0.86 12.98
C PHE A 154 -6.25 1.93 13.06
N LEU A 155 -7.45 1.57 12.59
CA LEU A 155 -8.63 2.40 12.81
C LEU A 155 -9.03 2.30 14.28
N PRO A 156 -9.38 3.42 14.95
CA PRO A 156 -9.85 3.43 16.33
C PRO A 156 -11.18 2.70 16.50
#